data_2def3ad899c23eeea3088b801c8a464a
#
_entry.id   2def3ad899c23eeea3088b801c8a464a
#
_cell.length_a   1.000
_cell.length_b   1.000
_cell.length_c   1.000
_cell.angle_alpha   90.00
_cell.angle_beta   90.00
_cell.angle_gamma   90.00
#
_symmetry.space_group_name_H-M   'P 1'
#
loop_
_entity.id
_entity.type
_entity.pdbx_description
1 polymer ?
#
loop_
_entity_poly.entity_id
_entity_poly.type
_entity_poly.pdbx_seq_one_letter_code
_entity_poly.pdbx_strand_id
1 'polypeptide(L)'
;NYLEKVIKDYKFELSENNIQDFLSIKNNNFSKFSISKVSDYEKNPYLFFVKRILGVKEETKVELDSLLMGRFFHAVMSDDRVVNFIVRSGSKIDIDIISDEDIVSRFNIRQVVNEVIYNNTSSDIVDVLNIISMLNTHDYILQNMINRLTIAIAVEIKYYAITKFTPTFLEKKFSLEIHNDVIRCRELESNKVVEKSLSKKYDIPSINFVGFIDRVDVLEKNISVIDYKSSKTDFSLESLELGFISQILTYSLACEMLFNKKSEDILGIFYREIAKLGKTIKDYRLRGLGNSDLILQSEFSEATSEVMFLRTTKKGTAIHGADVTKAYTSNELDTLVEKNLHNVLTLLEEIYNFDFSLEKYEIENNEYYAEKQTLFNYASGTDTRLTPKVKVEYKGKELRQKILGK
;
A
#
# COMPACT_ATOMS: atom_id res chain seq x y z
N ASN A 1 -20.31 -29.94 19.69
CA ASN A 1 -21.13 -28.94 20.34
C ASN A 1 -22.05 -28.28 19.31
N TYR A 2 -23.39 -28.13 19.63
CA TYR A 2 -24.40 -27.67 18.67
C TYR A 2 -24.06 -26.30 18.07
N LEU A 3 -23.55 -25.40 18.89
CA LEU A 3 -23.12 -24.05 18.46
C LEU A 3 -21.93 -24.04 17.52
N GLU A 4 -20.96 -24.93 17.75
CA GLU A 4 -19.81 -25.09 16.84
C GLU A 4 -20.22 -25.61 15.47
N LYS A 5 -21.23 -26.49 15.43
CA LYS A 5 -21.80 -27.03 14.19
C LYS A 5 -22.60 -25.95 13.47
N VAL A 6 -23.41 -25.15 14.18
CA VAL A 6 -24.18 -24.04 13.62
C VAL A 6 -23.26 -22.96 13.05
N ILE A 7 -22.14 -22.66 13.70
CA ILE A 7 -21.18 -21.64 13.21
C ILE A 7 -20.40 -22.16 11.99
N LYS A 8 -20.04 -23.44 11.94
CA LYS A 8 -19.37 -24.05 10.80
C LYS A 8 -20.26 -24.23 9.57
N ASP A 9 -21.55 -24.48 9.79
CA ASP A 9 -22.51 -24.78 8.71
C ASP A 9 -23.28 -23.53 8.23
N TYR A 10 -22.98 -22.32 8.73
CA TYR A 10 -23.62 -21.09 8.29
C TYR A 10 -23.03 -20.66 6.91
N LYS A 11 -23.31 -21.48 5.90
CA LYS A 11 -23.41 -20.99 4.53
C LYS A 11 -24.70 -20.21 4.45
N PHE A 12 -24.60 -18.96 4.08
CA PHE A 12 -25.74 -18.07 3.93
C PHE A 12 -26.56 -18.59 2.73
N GLU A 13 -27.55 -19.47 2.98
CA GLU A 13 -28.51 -19.87 1.96
C GLU A 13 -29.50 -18.74 1.78
N LEU A 14 -29.29 -17.95 0.74
CA LEU A 14 -30.27 -16.95 0.31
C LEU A 14 -31.48 -17.67 -0.30
N SER A 15 -32.70 -17.29 0.12
CA SER A 15 -33.92 -17.73 -0.58
C SER A 15 -33.94 -17.23 -2.02
N GLU A 16 -34.58 -17.96 -2.95
CA GLU A 16 -34.63 -17.59 -4.36
C GLU A 16 -35.09 -16.13 -4.61
N ASN A 17 -36.00 -15.60 -3.82
CA ASN A 17 -36.43 -14.21 -3.93
C ASN A 17 -35.34 -13.21 -3.52
N ASN A 18 -34.54 -13.54 -2.54
CA ASN A 18 -33.40 -12.70 -2.12
C ASN A 18 -32.22 -12.78 -3.09
N ILE A 19 -32.12 -13.85 -3.90
CA ILE A 19 -31.11 -13.99 -4.93
C ILE A 19 -31.28 -12.95 -6.05
N GLN A 20 -32.50 -12.61 -6.45
CA GLN A 20 -32.77 -11.62 -7.49
C GLN A 20 -32.40 -10.20 -7.01
N ASP A 21 -32.81 -9.84 -5.78
CA ASP A 21 -32.42 -8.57 -5.17
C ASP A 21 -30.90 -8.51 -4.94
N PHE A 22 -30.31 -9.62 -4.55
CA PHE A 22 -28.89 -9.73 -4.36
C PHE A 22 -28.12 -9.67 -5.69
N LEU A 23 -28.61 -10.27 -6.76
CA LEU A 23 -28.04 -10.17 -8.12
C LEU A 23 -28.13 -8.74 -8.67
N SER A 24 -29.17 -7.98 -8.34
CA SER A 24 -29.25 -6.55 -8.68
C SER A 24 -28.22 -5.72 -7.90
N ILE A 25 -28.03 -6.00 -6.62
CA ILE A 25 -26.97 -5.43 -5.78
C ILE A 25 -25.59 -5.87 -6.31
N LYS A 26 -25.43 -7.13 -6.70
CA LYS A 26 -24.22 -7.68 -7.32
C LYS A 26 -23.83 -6.89 -8.58
N ASN A 27 -24.75 -6.73 -9.52
CA ASN A 27 -24.51 -6.03 -10.78
C ASN A 27 -24.10 -4.56 -10.58
N ASN A 28 -24.60 -3.90 -9.53
CA ASN A 28 -24.27 -2.50 -9.24
C ASN A 28 -23.01 -2.32 -8.38
N ASN A 29 -22.72 -3.22 -7.43
CA ASN A 29 -21.64 -3.06 -6.45
C ASN A 29 -20.36 -3.82 -6.79
N PHE A 30 -20.43 -4.82 -7.68
CA PHE A 30 -19.31 -5.72 -8.00
C PHE A 30 -18.65 -5.46 -9.34
N SER A 31 -19.08 -4.44 -10.09
CA SER A 31 -18.41 -4.07 -11.34
C SER A 31 -17.04 -3.39 -11.13
N LYS A 32 -16.78 -2.87 -9.91
CA LYS A 32 -15.53 -2.17 -9.57
C LYS A 32 -15.01 -2.62 -8.23
N PHE A 33 -13.78 -3.11 -8.23
CA PHE A 33 -13.03 -3.46 -7.04
C PHE A 33 -11.82 -2.55 -6.87
N SER A 34 -11.39 -2.39 -5.62
CA SER A 34 -10.15 -1.73 -5.26
C SER A 34 -9.36 -2.63 -4.29
N ILE A 35 -8.08 -2.36 -4.14
CA ILE A 35 -7.23 -3.06 -3.17
C ILE A 35 -7.86 -3.01 -1.78
N SER A 36 -8.36 -1.84 -1.36
CA SER A 36 -9.00 -1.68 -0.05
C SER A 36 -10.26 -2.53 0.11
N LYS A 37 -11.09 -2.65 -0.93
CA LYS A 37 -12.28 -3.52 -0.88
C LYS A 37 -11.90 -4.99 -0.73
N VAL A 38 -10.91 -5.48 -1.48
CA VAL A 38 -10.44 -6.86 -1.37
C VAL A 38 -9.77 -7.09 -0.01
N SER A 39 -9.00 -6.11 0.48
CA SER A 39 -8.40 -6.20 1.82
C SER A 39 -9.43 -6.15 2.96
N ASP A 40 -10.57 -5.48 2.78
CA ASP A 40 -11.67 -5.56 3.76
C ASP A 40 -12.23 -6.99 3.83
N TYR A 41 -12.41 -7.65 2.68
CA TYR A 41 -12.85 -9.05 2.62
C TYR A 41 -11.83 -9.98 3.25
N GLU A 42 -10.56 -9.87 2.86
CA GLU A 42 -9.45 -10.64 3.39
C GLU A 42 -9.40 -10.59 4.93
N LYS A 43 -9.60 -9.42 5.53
CA LYS A 43 -9.59 -9.25 6.97
C LYS A 43 -10.80 -9.88 7.65
N ASN A 44 -11.98 -9.74 7.07
CA ASN A 44 -13.22 -10.25 7.63
C ASN A 44 -14.31 -10.36 6.54
N PRO A 45 -14.50 -11.54 5.94
CA PRO A 45 -15.51 -11.77 4.90
C PRO A 45 -16.94 -11.41 5.35
N TYR A 46 -17.31 -11.74 6.57
CA TYR A 46 -18.63 -11.40 7.11
C TYR A 46 -18.83 -9.88 7.23
N LEU A 47 -17.84 -9.17 7.74
CA LEU A 47 -17.92 -7.73 7.86
C LEU A 47 -17.96 -7.04 6.50
N PHE A 48 -17.19 -7.54 5.54
CA PHE A 48 -17.27 -7.10 4.14
C PHE A 48 -18.69 -7.24 3.62
N PHE A 49 -19.35 -8.39 3.85
CA PHE A 49 -20.73 -8.62 3.48
C PHE A 49 -21.65 -7.56 4.10
N VAL A 50 -21.56 -7.36 5.42
CA VAL A 50 -22.43 -6.39 6.13
C VAL A 50 -22.18 -4.96 5.66
N LYS A 51 -20.94 -4.51 5.60
CA LYS A 51 -20.61 -3.11 5.24
C LYS A 51 -20.74 -2.81 3.75
N ARG A 52 -20.27 -3.74 2.88
CA ARG A 52 -20.14 -3.48 1.45
C ARG A 52 -21.32 -4.00 0.63
N ILE A 53 -21.95 -5.09 1.07
CA ILE A 53 -23.07 -5.69 0.36
C ILE A 53 -24.41 -5.19 0.91
N LEU A 54 -24.61 -5.29 2.23
CA LEU A 54 -25.83 -4.82 2.87
C LEU A 54 -25.86 -3.30 3.06
N GLY A 55 -24.73 -2.61 2.90
CA GLY A 55 -24.63 -1.17 3.01
C GLY A 55 -24.85 -0.62 4.43
N VAL A 56 -24.70 -1.46 5.44
CA VAL A 56 -24.84 -1.02 6.84
C VAL A 56 -23.69 -0.10 7.18
N LYS A 57 -24.02 1.11 7.62
CA LYS A 57 -23.05 2.13 8.02
C LYS A 57 -23.06 2.27 9.53
N GLU A 58 -21.88 2.35 10.12
CA GLU A 58 -21.74 2.83 11.50
C GLU A 58 -22.00 4.33 11.54
N GLU A 59 -22.61 4.81 12.62
CA GLU A 59 -22.65 6.26 12.88
C GLU A 59 -21.20 6.75 13.04
N THR A 60 -20.72 7.50 12.08
CA THR A 60 -19.38 8.09 12.14
C THR A 60 -19.42 9.30 13.06
N LYS A 61 -18.76 9.22 14.20
CA LYS A 61 -18.36 10.42 14.92
C LYS A 61 -17.37 11.19 14.07
N VAL A 62 -17.54 12.49 13.98
CA VAL A 62 -16.55 13.36 13.33
C VAL A 62 -15.34 13.46 14.26
N GLU A 63 -14.38 12.57 14.06
CA GLU A 63 -13.15 12.50 14.83
C GLU A 63 -11.96 12.58 13.88
N LEU A 64 -10.85 13.13 14.37
CA LEU A 64 -9.58 13.15 13.64
C LEU A 64 -8.95 11.74 13.69
N ASP A 65 -9.41 10.87 12.80
CA ASP A 65 -8.95 9.49 12.73
C ASP A 65 -7.66 9.33 11.87
N SER A 66 -7.09 8.15 11.88
CA SER A 66 -5.86 7.83 11.15
C SER A 66 -6.05 7.89 9.62
N LEU A 67 -7.26 7.62 9.12
CA LEU A 67 -7.57 7.65 7.69
C LEU A 67 -7.60 9.09 7.18
N LEU A 68 -8.29 9.97 7.91
CA LEU A 68 -8.38 11.39 7.57
C LEU A 68 -7.01 12.06 7.63
N MET A 69 -6.22 11.73 8.67
CA MET A 69 -4.83 12.18 8.78
C MET A 69 -3.96 11.66 7.63
N GLY A 70 -4.13 10.41 7.23
CA GLY A 70 -3.43 9.84 6.08
C GLY A 70 -3.73 10.64 4.80
N ARG A 71 -5.01 10.87 4.50
CA ARG A 71 -5.44 11.65 3.32
C ARG A 71 -4.87 13.08 3.33
N PHE A 72 -4.85 13.73 4.48
CA PHE A 72 -4.22 15.04 4.63
C PHE A 72 -2.72 15.02 4.28
N PHE A 73 -1.97 14.05 4.81
CA PHE A 73 -0.54 13.93 4.49
C PHE A 73 -0.31 13.64 3.01
N HIS A 74 -1.09 12.74 2.41
CA HIS A 74 -1.04 12.46 0.98
C HIS A 74 -1.30 13.72 0.16
N ALA A 75 -2.35 14.48 0.46
CA ALA A 75 -2.70 15.69 -0.27
C ALA A 75 -1.59 16.76 -0.21
N VAL A 76 -0.87 16.88 0.91
CA VAL A 76 0.26 17.80 1.01
C VAL A 76 1.49 17.29 0.26
N MET A 77 1.80 15.98 0.39
CA MET A 77 2.99 15.39 -0.25
C MET A 77 2.86 15.29 -1.77
N SER A 78 1.65 15.23 -2.31
CA SER A 78 1.36 15.22 -3.74
C SER A 78 1.12 16.62 -4.36
N ASP A 79 1.20 17.67 -3.56
CA ASP A 79 1.08 19.05 -4.08
C ASP A 79 2.30 19.43 -4.93
N ASP A 80 2.07 19.97 -6.12
CA ASP A 80 3.13 20.34 -7.07
C ASP A 80 4.17 21.31 -6.47
N ARG A 81 3.76 22.19 -5.56
CA ARG A 81 4.68 23.12 -4.87
C ARG A 81 5.68 22.36 -4.00
N VAL A 82 5.22 21.33 -3.30
CA VAL A 82 6.07 20.44 -2.47
C VAL A 82 7.00 19.64 -3.36
N VAL A 83 6.49 19.04 -4.42
CA VAL A 83 7.29 18.21 -5.34
C VAL A 83 8.37 19.03 -6.04
N ASN A 84 8.01 20.19 -6.58
CA ASN A 84 8.97 21.11 -7.20
C ASN A 84 10.02 21.61 -6.19
N PHE A 85 9.60 21.84 -4.95
CA PHE A 85 10.51 22.26 -3.88
C PHE A 85 11.51 21.16 -3.53
N ILE A 86 11.08 19.88 -3.44
CA ILE A 86 11.94 18.71 -3.20
C ILE A 86 13.02 18.63 -4.28
N VAL A 87 12.63 18.62 -5.55
CA VAL A 87 13.55 18.52 -6.69
C VAL A 87 14.55 19.67 -6.71
N ARG A 88 14.04 20.91 -6.60
CA ARG A 88 14.87 22.12 -6.62
C ARG A 88 15.84 22.19 -5.45
N SER A 89 15.43 21.77 -4.28
CA SER A 89 16.27 21.77 -3.07
C SER A 89 17.30 20.64 -3.12
N GLY A 90 16.89 19.44 -3.49
CA GLY A 90 17.81 18.30 -3.58
C GLY A 90 18.86 18.43 -4.69
N SER A 91 18.56 19.19 -5.78
CA SER A 91 19.55 19.50 -6.80
C SER A 91 20.68 20.43 -6.31
N LYS A 92 20.53 21.06 -5.15
CA LYS A 92 21.52 21.97 -4.54
C LYS A 92 22.30 21.32 -3.41
N ILE A 93 22.02 20.04 -3.12
CA ILE A 93 22.70 19.30 -2.05
C ILE A 93 23.94 18.61 -2.62
N ASP A 94 25.05 18.86 -1.94
CA ASP A 94 26.24 18.03 -2.04
C ASP A 94 26.19 17.00 -0.91
N ILE A 95 26.04 15.73 -1.27
CA ILE A 95 25.75 14.63 -0.34
C ILE A 95 26.93 14.37 0.60
N ASP A 96 28.16 14.64 0.14
CA ASP A 96 29.37 14.38 0.90
C ASP A 96 29.59 15.39 2.06
N ILE A 97 28.87 16.52 2.02
CA ILE A 97 29.13 17.67 2.91
C ILE A 97 27.99 17.93 3.88
N ILE A 98 26.74 17.50 3.58
CA ILE A 98 25.54 17.94 4.32
C ILE A 98 25.05 16.88 5.31
N SER A 99 24.97 17.26 6.59
CA SER A 99 24.32 16.46 7.62
C SER A 99 22.78 16.48 7.48
N ASP A 100 22.10 15.50 8.07
CA ASP A 100 20.63 15.44 8.09
C ASP A 100 20.00 16.70 8.77
N GLU A 101 20.66 17.25 9.78
CA GLU A 101 20.21 18.45 10.52
C GLU A 101 20.32 19.70 9.63
N ASP A 102 21.33 19.75 8.78
CA ASP A 102 21.53 20.87 7.86
C ASP A 102 20.46 20.94 6.79
N ILE A 103 19.90 19.81 6.35
CA ILE A 103 18.81 19.80 5.35
C ILE A 103 17.58 20.51 5.90
N VAL A 104 17.21 20.22 7.15
CA VAL A 104 16.03 20.84 7.78
C VAL A 104 16.25 22.33 8.02
N SER A 105 17.45 22.73 8.44
CA SER A 105 17.78 24.13 8.75
C SER A 105 18.06 24.99 7.51
N ARG A 106 18.67 24.41 6.47
CA ARG A 106 19.09 25.11 5.25
C ARG A 106 17.95 25.51 4.34
N PHE A 107 16.92 24.67 4.27
CA PHE A 107 15.78 24.90 3.41
C PHE A 107 14.57 25.34 4.22
N ASN A 108 13.89 26.38 3.78
CA ASN A 108 12.70 26.91 4.46
C ASN A 108 11.47 26.03 4.19
N ILE A 109 11.59 24.70 4.54
CA ILE A 109 10.57 23.67 4.29
C ILE A 109 9.24 24.05 4.94
N ARG A 110 9.31 24.54 6.18
CA ARG A 110 8.12 24.91 6.96
C ARG A 110 7.27 25.98 6.27
N GLN A 111 7.91 26.91 5.55
CA GLN A 111 7.17 27.91 4.80
C GLN A 111 6.36 27.26 3.67
N VAL A 112 6.95 26.36 2.90
CA VAL A 112 6.27 25.67 1.81
C VAL A 112 5.12 24.82 2.34
N VAL A 113 5.31 24.11 3.46
CA VAL A 113 4.24 23.34 4.12
C VAL A 113 3.09 24.26 4.52
N ASN A 114 3.36 25.41 5.12
CA ASN A 114 2.33 26.38 5.48
C ASN A 114 1.61 26.94 4.24
N GLU A 115 2.34 27.29 3.21
CA GLU A 115 1.76 27.78 1.95
C GLU A 115 0.80 26.75 1.33
N VAL A 116 1.16 25.47 1.38
CA VAL A 116 0.27 24.40 0.88
C VAL A 116 -0.94 24.24 1.78
N ILE A 117 -0.76 24.13 3.10
CA ILE A 117 -1.86 23.92 4.04
C ILE A 117 -2.90 25.06 3.96
N TYR A 118 -2.45 26.32 3.94
CA TYR A 118 -3.37 27.47 4.00
C TYR A 118 -3.92 27.90 2.64
N ASN A 119 -3.29 27.54 1.53
CA ASN A 119 -3.72 27.94 0.20
C ASN A 119 -4.24 26.76 -0.65
N ASN A 120 -4.39 25.57 -0.08
CA ASN A 120 -4.94 24.42 -0.79
C ASN A 120 -6.44 24.33 -0.54
N THR A 121 -7.20 24.08 -1.60
CA THR A 121 -8.67 23.96 -1.58
C THR A 121 -9.14 22.49 -1.60
N SER A 122 -8.22 21.53 -1.51
CA SER A 122 -8.57 20.13 -1.45
C SER A 122 -9.43 19.83 -0.21
N SER A 123 -10.51 19.07 -0.40
CA SER A 123 -11.35 18.62 0.72
C SER A 123 -10.55 17.89 1.79
N ASP A 124 -9.54 17.12 1.41
CA ASP A 124 -8.70 16.37 2.33
C ASP A 124 -7.90 17.24 3.30
N ILE A 125 -7.56 18.46 2.88
CA ILE A 125 -6.90 19.45 3.75
C ILE A 125 -7.94 20.27 4.52
N VAL A 126 -8.95 20.78 3.82
CA VAL A 126 -9.97 21.66 4.40
C VAL A 126 -10.76 20.96 5.50
N ASP A 127 -11.19 19.72 5.29
CA ASP A 127 -11.95 18.96 6.26
C ASP A 127 -11.15 18.73 7.56
N VAL A 128 -9.87 18.38 7.42
CA VAL A 128 -8.99 18.21 8.59
C VAL A 128 -8.80 19.51 9.35
N LEU A 129 -8.55 20.62 8.65
CA LEU A 129 -8.38 21.92 9.30
C LEU A 129 -9.68 22.36 10.03
N ASN A 130 -10.83 22.12 9.43
CA ASN A 130 -12.12 22.40 10.06
C ASN A 130 -12.31 21.60 11.35
N ILE A 131 -12.02 20.30 11.33
CA ILE A 131 -12.11 19.44 12.53
C ILE A 131 -11.12 19.91 13.59
N ILE A 132 -9.89 20.16 13.22
CA ILE A 132 -8.84 20.62 14.16
C ILE A 132 -9.24 21.95 14.80
N SER A 133 -9.81 22.89 14.03
CA SER A 133 -10.23 24.21 14.55
C SER A 133 -11.28 24.13 15.65
N MET A 134 -12.03 23.04 15.71
CA MET A 134 -13.04 22.80 16.75
C MET A 134 -12.45 22.25 18.07
N LEU A 135 -11.17 21.88 18.08
CA LEU A 135 -10.50 21.28 19.22
C LEU A 135 -9.78 22.33 20.07
N ASN A 136 -9.86 22.21 21.38
CA ASN A 136 -9.13 23.11 22.31
C ASN A 136 -7.60 23.01 22.17
N THR A 137 -7.09 21.95 21.54
CA THR A 137 -5.67 21.67 21.31
C THR A 137 -5.25 21.91 19.85
N HIS A 138 -6.03 22.68 19.08
CA HIS A 138 -5.88 22.85 17.64
C HIS A 138 -4.44 23.29 17.26
N ASP A 139 -3.86 24.28 17.91
CA ASP A 139 -2.50 24.77 17.61
C ASP A 139 -1.46 23.67 17.80
N TYR A 140 -1.54 22.90 18.88
CA TYR A 140 -0.60 21.83 19.16
C TYR A 140 -0.68 20.72 18.09
N ILE A 141 -1.89 20.32 17.72
CA ILE A 141 -2.10 19.28 16.69
C ILE A 141 -1.56 19.76 15.35
N LEU A 142 -1.94 20.96 14.92
CA LEU A 142 -1.49 21.53 13.64
C LEU A 142 0.02 21.69 13.59
N GLN A 143 0.65 22.21 14.66
CA GLN A 143 2.11 22.33 14.71
C GLN A 143 2.82 20.98 14.64
N ASN A 144 2.25 19.93 15.27
CA ASN A 144 2.75 18.57 15.17
C ASN A 144 2.69 18.02 13.75
N MET A 145 1.58 18.26 13.04
CA MET A 145 1.40 17.87 11.64
C MET A 145 2.42 18.57 10.73
N ILE A 146 2.59 19.89 10.91
CA ILE A 146 3.56 20.69 10.17
C ILE A 146 5.00 20.17 10.42
N ASN A 147 5.33 19.84 11.66
CA ASN A 147 6.66 19.29 12.00
C ASN A 147 6.90 17.93 11.31
N ARG A 148 5.91 17.04 11.29
CA ARG A 148 5.99 15.73 10.59
C ARG A 148 6.21 15.92 9.11
N LEU A 149 5.43 16.79 8.46
CA LEU A 149 5.58 17.13 7.05
C LEU A 149 6.95 17.74 6.75
N THR A 150 7.43 18.64 7.62
CA THR A 150 8.74 19.25 7.46
C THR A 150 9.85 18.19 7.42
N ILE A 151 9.80 17.22 8.32
CA ILE A 151 10.78 16.13 8.34
C ILE A 151 10.57 15.19 7.12
N ALA A 152 9.32 14.85 6.78
CA ALA A 152 9.05 14.02 5.63
C ALA A 152 9.59 14.63 4.33
N ILE A 153 9.40 15.95 4.12
CA ILE A 153 9.93 16.66 2.95
C ILE A 153 11.46 16.70 2.98
N ALA A 154 12.09 16.89 4.14
CA ALA A 154 13.56 16.83 4.26
C ALA A 154 14.11 15.45 3.86
N VAL A 155 13.40 14.37 4.24
CA VAL A 155 13.72 12.99 3.81
C VAL A 155 13.63 12.83 2.29
N GLU A 156 12.59 13.41 1.67
CA GLU A 156 12.42 13.36 0.21
C GLU A 156 13.48 14.17 -0.52
N ILE A 157 13.88 15.32 0.03
CA ILE A 157 14.99 16.13 -0.50
C ILE A 157 16.28 15.29 -0.51
N LYS A 158 16.57 14.58 0.59
CA LYS A 158 17.73 13.70 0.70
C LYS A 158 17.63 12.52 -0.27
N TYR A 159 16.46 11.89 -0.34
CA TYR A 159 16.21 10.79 -1.25
C TYR A 159 16.49 11.19 -2.71
N TYR A 160 15.92 12.31 -3.15
CA TYR A 160 16.16 12.83 -4.49
C TYR A 160 17.64 13.19 -4.70
N ALA A 161 18.29 13.85 -3.72
CA ALA A 161 19.69 14.23 -3.82
C ALA A 161 20.61 13.03 -4.07
N ILE A 162 20.34 11.90 -3.41
CA ILE A 162 21.12 10.68 -3.53
C ILE A 162 20.76 9.90 -4.81
N THR A 163 19.49 9.67 -5.05
CA THR A 163 19.03 8.70 -6.06
C THR A 163 18.77 9.32 -7.43
N LYS A 164 18.53 10.63 -7.47
CA LYS A 164 18.08 11.39 -8.66
C LYS A 164 16.74 10.92 -9.24
N PHE A 165 16.05 10.00 -8.59
CA PHE A 165 14.69 9.62 -8.97
C PHE A 165 13.74 10.78 -8.74
N THR A 166 13.13 11.28 -9.81
CA THR A 166 12.26 12.45 -9.80
C THR A 166 10.81 12.03 -9.60
N PRO A 167 10.09 12.55 -8.61
CA PRO A 167 8.65 12.36 -8.49
C PRO A 167 7.95 12.85 -9.77
N THR A 168 7.36 11.92 -10.52
CA THR A 168 6.82 12.23 -11.85
C THR A 168 5.31 11.99 -11.93
N PHE A 169 4.82 10.90 -11.37
CA PHE A 169 3.41 10.62 -11.34
C PHE A 169 2.95 10.55 -9.88
N LEU A 170 1.96 11.38 -9.57
CA LEU A 170 1.37 11.51 -8.24
C LEU A 170 -0.10 11.16 -8.33
N GLU A 171 -0.62 10.41 -7.34
CA GLU A 171 -2.02 9.97 -7.28
C GLU A 171 -2.49 9.40 -8.64
N LYS A 172 -1.61 8.60 -9.30
CA LYS A 172 -1.90 8.09 -10.64
C LYS A 172 -2.98 7.04 -10.59
N LYS A 173 -4.13 7.38 -11.15
CA LYS A 173 -5.26 6.46 -11.27
C LYS A 173 -4.95 5.33 -12.25
N PHE A 174 -5.31 4.11 -11.88
CA PHE A 174 -5.29 2.96 -12.76
C PHE A 174 -6.65 2.24 -12.79
N SER A 175 -6.90 1.55 -13.89
CA SER A 175 -8.03 0.64 -14.06
C SER A 175 -7.57 -0.57 -14.85
N LEU A 176 -7.62 -1.73 -14.21
CA LEU A 176 -7.32 -3.01 -14.82
C LEU A 176 -8.64 -3.74 -15.04
N GLU A 177 -8.98 -4.02 -16.29
CA GLU A 177 -10.10 -4.87 -16.64
C GLU A 177 -9.63 -6.32 -16.57
N ILE A 178 -10.24 -7.09 -15.68
CA ILE A 178 -9.93 -8.50 -15.47
C ILE A 178 -11.09 -9.31 -16.02
N HIS A 179 -10.80 -10.19 -16.94
CA HIS A 179 -11.81 -11.07 -17.53
C HIS A 179 -11.23 -12.46 -17.78
N ASN A 180 -11.80 -13.48 -17.15
CA ASN A 180 -11.38 -14.89 -17.25
C ASN A 180 -9.87 -15.11 -16.99
N ASP A 181 -9.07 -15.06 -18.05
CA ASP A 181 -7.65 -15.35 -18.09
C ASP A 181 -6.80 -14.19 -18.63
N VAL A 182 -7.40 -13.00 -18.77
CA VAL A 182 -6.74 -11.82 -19.33
C VAL A 182 -6.94 -10.60 -18.44
N ILE A 183 -5.87 -9.84 -18.22
CA ILE A 183 -5.92 -8.51 -17.65
C ILE A 183 -5.65 -7.50 -18.75
N ARG A 184 -6.48 -6.49 -18.85
CA ARG A 184 -6.32 -5.36 -19.75
C ARG A 184 -6.16 -4.08 -18.97
N CYS A 185 -5.18 -3.28 -19.35
CA CYS A 185 -5.01 -1.92 -18.85
C CYS A 185 -5.19 -0.96 -20.03
N ARG A 186 -6.07 -0.01 -19.86
CA ARG A 186 -6.21 1.09 -20.82
C ARG A 186 -5.55 2.33 -20.24
N GLU A 187 -4.58 2.85 -20.94
CA GLU A 187 -4.03 4.15 -20.65
C GLU A 187 -5.03 5.24 -21.09
N LEU A 188 -5.50 6.05 -20.13
CA LEU A 188 -6.59 7.00 -20.38
C LEU A 188 -6.22 8.11 -21.35
N GLU A 189 -4.94 8.45 -21.44
CA GLU A 189 -4.46 9.58 -22.30
C GLU A 189 -4.17 9.15 -23.75
N SER A 190 -3.66 7.93 -23.94
CA SER A 190 -3.24 7.44 -25.27
C SER A 190 -4.20 6.43 -25.89
N ASN A 191 -5.24 5.99 -25.17
CA ASN A 191 -6.11 4.85 -25.54
C ASN A 191 -5.35 3.54 -25.84
N LYS A 192 -4.08 3.47 -25.47
CA LYS A 192 -3.29 2.25 -25.61
C LYS A 192 -3.80 1.20 -24.66
N VAL A 193 -3.99 -0.01 -25.19
CA VAL A 193 -4.38 -1.18 -24.38
C VAL A 193 -3.18 -2.10 -24.28
N VAL A 194 -2.83 -2.44 -23.04
CA VAL A 194 -1.81 -3.46 -22.73
C VAL A 194 -2.56 -4.66 -22.16
N GLU A 195 -2.23 -5.85 -22.65
CA GLU A 195 -2.85 -7.10 -22.21
C GLU A 195 -1.78 -7.99 -21.56
N LYS A 196 -2.17 -8.68 -20.48
CA LYS A 196 -1.38 -9.71 -19.81
C LYS A 196 -2.26 -10.95 -19.65
N SER A 197 -1.82 -12.09 -20.18
CA SER A 197 -2.47 -13.38 -19.97
C SER A 197 -2.15 -13.92 -18.58
N LEU A 198 -3.12 -14.57 -17.96
CA LEU A 198 -2.99 -15.22 -16.67
C LEU A 198 -2.60 -16.69 -16.86
N SER A 199 -1.81 -17.22 -15.94
CA SER A 199 -1.42 -18.64 -15.93
C SER A 199 -2.57 -19.58 -15.56
N LYS A 200 -3.60 -19.07 -14.88
CA LYS A 200 -4.81 -19.80 -14.46
C LYS A 200 -6.05 -19.03 -14.89
N LYS A 201 -7.08 -19.78 -15.29
CA LYS A 201 -8.41 -19.22 -15.52
C LYS A 201 -9.19 -19.15 -14.20
N TYR A 202 -9.87 -18.02 -13.98
CA TYR A 202 -10.70 -17.77 -12.80
C TYR A 202 -12.18 -17.67 -13.21
N ASP A 203 -13.06 -18.18 -12.38
CA ASP A 203 -14.50 -18.08 -12.58
C ASP A 203 -15.05 -16.77 -12.00
N ILE A 204 -14.63 -15.68 -12.62
CA ILE A 204 -15.07 -14.33 -12.27
C ILE A 204 -15.63 -13.64 -13.51
N PRO A 205 -16.71 -12.84 -13.36
CA PRO A 205 -17.18 -11.99 -14.45
C PRO A 205 -16.15 -10.90 -14.75
N SER A 206 -16.37 -10.18 -15.85
CA SER A 206 -15.55 -9.00 -16.16
C SER A 206 -15.69 -7.96 -15.07
N ILE A 207 -14.56 -7.60 -14.45
CA ILE A 207 -14.47 -6.61 -13.37
C ILE A 207 -13.43 -5.55 -13.68
N ASN A 208 -13.68 -4.34 -13.21
CA ASN A 208 -12.69 -3.28 -13.20
C ASN A 208 -12.02 -3.20 -11.81
N PHE A 209 -10.73 -3.53 -11.76
CA PHE A 209 -9.92 -3.34 -10.59
C PHE A 209 -9.27 -1.96 -10.64
N VAL A 210 -9.69 -1.06 -9.76
CA VAL A 210 -9.32 0.35 -9.79
C VAL A 210 -8.53 0.76 -8.56
N GLY A 211 -7.65 1.73 -8.72
CA GLY A 211 -6.88 2.29 -7.62
C GLY A 211 -6.12 3.54 -8.01
N PHE A 212 -5.36 4.03 -7.04
CA PHE A 212 -4.45 5.14 -7.21
C PHE A 212 -3.09 4.70 -6.71
N ILE A 213 -2.06 4.98 -7.49
CA ILE A 213 -0.67 4.81 -7.08
C ILE A 213 -0.24 6.16 -6.52
N ASP A 214 0.13 6.18 -5.25
CA ASP A 214 0.43 7.44 -4.56
C ASP A 214 1.54 8.21 -5.26
N ARG A 215 2.63 7.53 -5.63
CA ARG A 215 3.77 8.17 -6.28
C ARG A 215 4.60 7.18 -7.10
N VAL A 216 4.99 7.62 -8.29
CA VAL A 216 5.99 6.94 -9.13
C VAL A 216 7.10 7.94 -9.46
N ASP A 217 8.30 7.62 -9.07
CA ASP A 217 9.50 8.37 -9.39
C ASP A 217 10.19 7.78 -10.60
N VAL A 218 10.77 8.63 -11.43
CA VAL A 218 11.39 8.23 -12.68
C VAL A 218 12.84 8.72 -12.73
N LEU A 219 13.73 7.82 -13.15
CA LEU A 219 15.10 8.12 -13.55
C LEU A 219 15.38 7.40 -14.87
N GLU A 220 15.47 8.16 -15.98
CA GLU A 220 15.61 7.61 -17.32
C GLU A 220 14.51 6.58 -17.65
N LYS A 221 14.88 5.30 -17.88
CA LYS A 221 13.92 4.22 -18.10
C LYS A 221 13.40 3.59 -16.79
N ASN A 222 14.11 3.80 -15.70
CA ASN A 222 13.82 3.15 -14.42
C ASN A 222 12.76 3.91 -13.62
N ILE A 223 11.94 3.16 -12.89
CA ILE A 223 10.93 3.71 -12.00
C ILE A 223 11.11 3.19 -10.57
N SER A 224 10.66 3.99 -9.60
CA SER A 224 10.50 3.60 -8.20
C SER A 224 9.07 3.88 -7.76
N VAL A 225 8.40 2.87 -7.20
CA VAL A 225 7.02 3.00 -6.74
C VAL A 225 7.03 3.25 -5.24
N ILE A 226 6.34 4.29 -4.79
CA ILE A 226 6.30 4.68 -3.38
C ILE A 226 4.85 4.86 -2.94
N ASP A 227 4.49 4.18 -1.85
CA ASP A 227 3.20 4.28 -1.19
C ASP A 227 3.39 4.93 0.19
N TYR A 228 2.63 5.99 0.46
CA TYR A 228 2.71 6.72 1.71
C TYR A 228 1.89 6.04 2.81
N LYS A 229 2.45 5.93 4.00
CA LYS A 229 1.78 5.30 5.14
C LYS A 229 1.80 6.19 6.38
N SER A 230 0.68 6.24 7.08
CA SER A 230 0.55 6.94 8.37
C SER A 230 1.16 6.16 9.53
N SER A 231 1.47 4.89 9.36
CA SER A 231 2.09 4.04 10.38
C SER A 231 3.20 3.18 9.78
N LYS A 232 4.03 2.60 10.66
CA LYS A 232 5.09 1.70 10.24
C LYS A 232 4.49 0.50 9.50
N THR A 233 4.82 0.41 8.23
CA THR A 233 4.40 -0.69 7.34
C THR A 233 5.63 -1.31 6.71
N ASP A 234 5.65 -2.61 6.57
CA ASP A 234 6.69 -3.35 5.86
C ASP A 234 6.06 -4.50 5.07
N PHE A 235 6.76 -5.02 4.09
CA PHE A 235 6.32 -6.17 3.32
C PHE A 235 6.48 -7.45 4.15
N SER A 236 5.49 -8.33 4.12
CA SER A 236 5.53 -9.65 4.76
C SER A 236 5.38 -10.76 3.73
N LEU A 237 6.43 -11.56 3.61
CA LEU A 237 6.44 -12.75 2.75
C LEU A 237 5.53 -13.85 3.31
N GLU A 238 5.43 -13.94 4.64
CA GLU A 238 4.53 -14.83 5.34
C GLU A 238 3.07 -14.55 5.00
N SER A 239 2.69 -13.27 5.05
CA SER A 239 1.33 -12.85 4.67
C SER A 239 1.02 -13.22 3.23
N LEU A 240 1.96 -12.97 2.30
CA LEU A 240 1.78 -13.31 0.88
C LEU A 240 1.60 -14.83 0.67
N GLU A 241 2.35 -15.66 1.41
CA GLU A 241 2.23 -17.13 1.34
C GLU A 241 0.88 -17.62 1.88
N LEU A 242 0.33 -16.96 2.89
CA LEU A 242 -0.98 -17.25 3.45
C LEU A 242 -2.16 -16.82 2.59
N GLY A 243 -1.91 -16.21 1.44
CA GLY A 243 -2.95 -15.77 0.53
C GLY A 243 -3.34 -14.29 0.68
N PHE A 244 -2.70 -13.58 1.62
CA PHE A 244 -2.96 -12.15 1.79
C PHE A 244 -2.40 -11.33 0.63
N ILE A 245 -3.07 -10.21 0.35
CA ILE A 245 -2.67 -9.30 -0.72
C ILE A 245 -1.65 -8.26 -0.26
N SER A 246 -0.79 -7.86 -1.17
CA SER A 246 0.14 -6.77 -0.96
C SER A 246 -0.20 -5.60 -1.90
N GLN A 247 -0.51 -4.45 -1.30
CA GLN A 247 -0.82 -3.23 -2.04
C GLN A 247 0.32 -2.83 -2.97
N ILE A 248 1.56 -2.83 -2.48
CA ILE A 248 2.73 -2.44 -3.29
C ILE A 248 2.98 -3.37 -4.47
N LEU A 249 2.76 -4.69 -4.33
CA LEU A 249 2.88 -5.62 -5.45
C LEU A 249 1.77 -5.41 -6.49
N THR A 250 0.57 -5.02 -6.06
CA THR A 250 -0.51 -4.65 -6.99
C THR A 250 -0.18 -3.35 -7.73
N TYR A 251 0.46 -2.40 -7.08
CA TYR A 251 0.94 -1.17 -7.72
C TYR A 251 2.08 -1.45 -8.72
N SER A 252 2.96 -2.42 -8.42
CA SER A 252 3.96 -2.88 -9.39
C SER A 252 3.32 -3.36 -10.67
N LEU A 253 2.35 -4.28 -10.57
CA LEU A 253 1.60 -4.76 -11.72
C LEU A 253 0.92 -3.61 -12.50
N ALA A 254 0.29 -2.68 -11.80
CA ALA A 254 -0.34 -1.54 -12.43
C ALA A 254 0.69 -0.65 -13.17
N CYS A 255 1.87 -0.43 -12.58
CA CYS A 255 2.96 0.32 -13.22
C CYS A 255 3.52 -0.40 -14.45
N GLU A 256 3.71 -1.72 -14.36
CA GLU A 256 4.14 -2.52 -15.51
C GLU A 256 3.21 -2.32 -16.70
N MET A 257 1.90 -2.39 -16.45
CA MET A 257 0.89 -2.26 -17.49
C MET A 257 0.68 -0.81 -17.96
N LEU A 258 0.60 0.16 -17.04
CA LEU A 258 0.36 1.56 -17.38
C LEU A 258 1.52 2.19 -18.15
N PHE A 259 2.75 1.92 -17.70
CA PHE A 259 3.96 2.55 -18.24
C PHE A 259 4.73 1.64 -19.20
N ASN A 260 4.19 0.45 -19.49
CA ASN A 260 4.85 -0.58 -20.30
C ASN A 260 6.27 -0.87 -19.78
N LYS A 261 6.38 -1.06 -18.47
CA LYS A 261 7.62 -1.38 -17.76
C LYS A 261 7.66 -2.87 -17.46
N LYS A 262 8.88 -3.37 -17.30
CA LYS A 262 9.12 -4.72 -16.77
C LYS A 262 9.73 -4.61 -15.39
N SER A 263 9.76 -5.69 -14.64
CA SER A 263 10.42 -5.71 -13.33
C SER A 263 11.90 -5.33 -13.39
N GLU A 264 12.56 -5.53 -14.53
CA GLU A 264 13.94 -5.07 -14.79
C GLU A 264 14.09 -3.54 -14.83
N ASP A 265 12.98 -2.79 -15.00
CA ASP A 265 12.97 -1.32 -15.01
C ASP A 265 12.50 -0.75 -13.65
N ILE A 266 12.07 -1.59 -12.69
CA ILE A 266 11.55 -1.17 -11.38
C ILE A 266 12.66 -1.29 -10.34
N LEU A 267 13.16 -0.14 -9.86
CA LEU A 267 14.18 -0.08 -8.80
C LEU A 267 13.70 -0.72 -7.50
N GLY A 268 12.43 -0.56 -7.22
CA GLY A 268 11.80 -1.12 -6.04
C GLY A 268 10.40 -0.60 -5.83
N ILE A 269 9.74 -1.21 -4.86
CA ILE A 269 8.37 -0.96 -4.49
C ILE A 269 8.35 -0.75 -2.99
N PHE A 270 8.10 0.48 -2.56
CA PHE A 270 8.41 0.91 -1.22
C PHE A 270 7.22 1.54 -0.49
N TYR A 271 7.28 1.46 0.83
CA TYR A 271 6.49 2.25 1.77
C TYR A 271 7.31 3.42 2.31
N ARG A 272 6.70 4.60 2.36
CA ARG A 272 7.21 5.79 3.02
C ARG A 272 6.32 6.14 4.21
N GLU A 273 6.84 5.97 5.42
CA GLU A 273 6.14 6.37 6.63
C GLU A 273 6.23 7.90 6.81
N ILE A 274 5.08 8.59 6.92
CA ILE A 274 5.03 10.07 7.03
C ILE A 274 4.64 10.50 8.44
N ALA A 275 3.76 9.78 9.10
CA ALA A 275 3.07 10.29 10.29
C ALA A 275 3.82 10.08 11.61
N LYS A 276 4.91 9.34 11.63
CA LYS A 276 5.70 9.12 12.84
C LYS A 276 6.63 10.29 13.11
N LEU A 277 6.71 10.73 14.36
CA LEU A 277 7.81 11.60 14.81
C LEU A 277 9.06 10.73 15.01
N GLY A 278 9.87 10.60 13.97
CA GLY A 278 11.22 10.06 14.07
C GLY A 278 12.17 11.08 14.69
N LYS A 279 13.28 10.59 15.23
CA LYS A 279 14.32 11.46 15.80
C LYS A 279 15.27 12.00 14.72
N THR A 280 15.43 11.23 13.64
CA THR A 280 16.37 11.53 12.55
C THR A 280 15.74 11.22 11.19
N ILE A 281 16.30 11.78 10.12
CA ILE A 281 15.92 11.46 8.75
C ILE A 281 16.03 9.96 8.46
N LYS A 282 17.01 9.28 9.04
CA LYS A 282 17.22 7.83 8.88
C LYS A 282 16.06 6.97 9.39
N ASP A 283 15.25 7.48 10.31
CA ASP A 283 14.07 6.76 10.80
C ASP A 283 12.96 6.63 9.74
N TYR A 284 13.02 7.46 8.70
CA TYR A 284 12.02 7.51 7.61
C TYR A 284 12.50 6.89 6.31
N ARG A 285 13.57 6.09 6.32
CA ARG A 285 14.04 5.38 5.13
C ARG A 285 12.95 4.51 4.52
N LEU A 286 13.00 4.34 3.20
CA LEU A 286 12.08 3.49 2.46
C LEU A 286 12.13 2.04 2.96
N ARG A 287 10.96 1.42 3.15
CA ARG A 287 10.75 0.01 3.48
C ARG A 287 10.08 -0.69 2.32
N GLY A 288 10.21 -1.99 2.22
CA GLY A 288 9.57 -2.77 1.16
C GLY A 288 10.56 -3.61 0.38
N LEU A 289 10.39 -3.70 -0.93
CA LEU A 289 11.13 -4.59 -1.82
C LEU A 289 12.02 -3.80 -2.76
N GLY A 290 13.32 -4.09 -2.75
CA GLY A 290 14.28 -3.51 -3.68
C GLY A 290 14.70 -4.50 -4.77
N ASN A 291 14.88 -4.01 -5.99
CA ASN A 291 15.46 -4.78 -7.08
C ASN A 291 16.99 -4.80 -6.96
N SER A 292 17.54 -5.95 -6.57
CA SER A 292 18.99 -6.11 -6.37
C SER A 292 19.78 -5.87 -7.64
N ASP A 293 19.23 -6.22 -8.81
CA ASP A 293 19.92 -6.09 -10.09
C ASP A 293 20.15 -4.60 -10.42
N LEU A 294 19.13 -3.76 -10.21
CA LEU A 294 19.24 -2.33 -10.45
C LEU A 294 19.97 -1.59 -9.34
N ILE A 295 19.71 -1.94 -8.07
CA ILE A 295 20.35 -1.27 -6.94
C ILE A 295 21.87 -1.41 -6.98
N LEU A 296 22.37 -2.61 -7.28
CA LEU A 296 23.80 -2.87 -7.32
C LEU A 296 24.50 -2.24 -8.55
N GLN A 297 23.74 -1.92 -9.59
CA GLN A 297 24.26 -1.23 -10.78
C GLN A 297 24.15 0.29 -10.69
N SER A 298 23.40 0.81 -9.72
CA SER A 298 23.16 2.25 -9.59
C SER A 298 24.36 3.00 -9.01
N GLU A 299 24.52 4.26 -9.41
CA GLU A 299 25.56 5.15 -8.89
C GLU A 299 25.44 5.40 -7.38
N PHE A 300 24.22 5.25 -6.82
CA PHE A 300 23.97 5.41 -5.38
C PHE A 300 24.05 4.11 -4.58
N SER A 301 24.54 3.00 -5.17
CA SER A 301 24.56 1.68 -4.52
C SER A 301 25.25 1.70 -3.14
N GLU A 302 26.31 2.47 -2.95
CA GLU A 302 27.01 2.63 -1.67
C GLU A 302 26.18 3.39 -0.63
N ALA A 303 25.33 4.30 -1.08
CA ALA A 303 24.51 5.18 -0.22
C ALA A 303 23.11 4.63 0.08
N THR A 304 22.77 3.40 -0.31
CA THR A 304 21.43 2.81 -0.10
C THR A 304 20.98 2.87 1.35
N SER A 305 21.89 2.65 2.30
CA SER A 305 21.60 2.69 3.73
C SER A 305 21.13 4.06 4.24
N GLU A 306 21.36 5.13 3.49
CA GLU A 306 20.94 6.48 3.85
C GLU A 306 19.46 6.73 3.52
N VAL A 307 18.91 6.06 2.54
CA VAL A 307 17.56 6.31 2.00
C VAL A 307 16.63 5.11 2.08
N MET A 308 17.14 3.89 2.25
CA MET A 308 16.37 2.64 2.29
C MET A 308 16.75 1.79 3.50
N PHE A 309 15.79 1.01 4.02
CA PHE A 309 16.09 -0.07 4.96
C PHE A 309 16.64 -1.32 4.23
N LEU A 310 17.51 -1.08 3.28
CA LEU A 310 18.23 -2.05 2.51
C LEU A 310 19.68 -1.57 2.40
N ARG A 311 20.62 -2.37 2.91
CA ARG A 311 22.03 -2.01 2.94
C ARG A 311 22.80 -2.80 1.89
N THR A 312 23.73 -2.14 1.26
CA THR A 312 24.76 -2.80 0.46
C THR A 312 26.06 -2.92 1.26
N THR A 313 26.99 -3.70 0.75
CA THR A 313 28.37 -3.69 1.26
C THR A 313 29.00 -2.31 1.05
N LYS A 314 30.08 -2.02 1.77
CA LYS A 314 30.77 -0.71 1.69
C LYS A 314 31.18 -0.29 0.27
N LYS A 315 31.39 -1.27 -0.61
CA LYS A 315 31.72 -1.03 -2.03
C LYS A 315 30.49 -1.04 -2.96
N GLY A 316 29.27 -1.15 -2.41
CA GLY A 316 28.05 -1.23 -3.21
C GLY A 316 27.89 -2.48 -4.08
N THR A 317 28.78 -3.47 -3.96
CA THR A 317 28.88 -4.60 -4.89
C THR A 317 27.99 -5.80 -4.51
N ALA A 318 27.42 -5.81 -3.33
CA ALA A 318 26.53 -6.88 -2.86
C ALA A 318 25.55 -6.37 -1.80
N ILE A 319 24.40 -7.02 -1.68
CA ILE A 319 23.44 -6.76 -0.61
C ILE A 319 23.97 -7.30 0.71
N HIS A 320 23.83 -6.54 1.80
CA HIS A 320 24.23 -6.97 3.12
C HIS A 320 23.39 -8.17 3.59
N GLY A 321 24.04 -9.20 4.14
CA GLY A 321 23.41 -10.48 4.44
C GLY A 321 22.13 -10.42 5.28
N ALA A 322 22.00 -9.44 6.20
CA ALA A 322 20.78 -9.24 7.00
C ALA A 322 19.60 -8.67 6.18
N ASP A 323 19.85 -8.08 5.02
CA ASP A 323 18.85 -7.40 4.20
C ASP A 323 18.51 -8.18 2.92
N VAL A 324 19.08 -9.37 2.74
CA VAL A 324 18.83 -10.25 1.57
C VAL A 324 17.33 -10.59 1.43
N THR A 325 16.59 -10.65 2.53
CA THR A 325 15.14 -10.91 2.50
C THR A 325 14.31 -9.74 1.97
N LYS A 326 14.92 -8.58 1.74
CA LYS A 326 14.27 -7.36 1.22
C LYS A 326 14.71 -7.01 -0.20
N ALA A 327 15.70 -7.71 -0.72
CA ALA A 327 16.24 -7.51 -2.06
C ALA A 327 15.97 -8.72 -2.93
N TYR A 328 15.40 -8.48 -4.08
CA TYR A 328 14.98 -9.52 -5.03
C TYR A 328 15.54 -9.20 -6.41
N THR A 329 15.91 -10.21 -7.18
CA THR A 329 16.21 -10.04 -8.59
C THR A 329 14.94 -9.69 -9.37
N SER A 330 15.07 -9.17 -10.57
CA SER A 330 13.93 -8.85 -11.43
C SER A 330 12.99 -10.03 -11.61
N ASN A 331 13.51 -11.23 -11.89
CA ASN A 331 12.70 -12.45 -12.02
C ASN A 331 12.00 -12.87 -10.72
N GLU A 332 12.64 -12.63 -9.59
CA GLU A 332 12.03 -12.92 -8.28
C GLU A 332 10.88 -11.93 -7.97
N LEU A 333 11.02 -10.65 -8.36
CA LEU A 333 9.95 -9.67 -8.25
C LEU A 333 8.76 -10.06 -9.13
N ASP A 334 8.99 -10.51 -10.37
CA ASP A 334 7.92 -11.04 -11.24
C ASP A 334 7.16 -12.17 -10.54
N THR A 335 7.86 -13.11 -9.92
CA THR A 335 7.24 -14.22 -9.18
C THR A 335 6.37 -13.73 -8.02
N LEU A 336 6.84 -12.72 -7.28
CA LEU A 336 6.06 -12.14 -6.18
C LEU A 336 4.81 -11.39 -6.68
N VAL A 337 4.94 -10.65 -7.77
CA VAL A 337 3.80 -9.94 -8.40
C VAL A 337 2.76 -10.93 -8.89
N GLU A 338 3.18 -12.03 -9.55
CA GLU A 338 2.27 -13.09 -10.00
C GLU A 338 1.58 -13.80 -8.84
N LYS A 339 2.31 -14.10 -7.76
CA LYS A 339 1.70 -14.69 -6.57
C LYS A 339 0.70 -13.76 -5.92
N ASN A 340 1.00 -12.47 -5.79
CA ASN A 340 0.06 -11.48 -5.28
C ASN A 340 -1.20 -11.38 -6.16
N LEU A 341 -1.02 -11.38 -7.47
CA LEU A 341 -2.12 -11.37 -8.43
C LEU A 341 -3.01 -12.61 -8.26
N HIS A 342 -2.40 -13.79 -8.11
CA HIS A 342 -3.13 -15.02 -7.82
C HIS A 342 -3.96 -14.89 -6.54
N ASN A 343 -3.39 -14.35 -5.45
CA ASN A 343 -4.11 -14.12 -4.20
C ASN A 343 -5.31 -13.18 -4.42
N VAL A 344 -5.11 -12.03 -5.11
CA VAL A 344 -6.20 -11.09 -5.43
C VAL A 344 -7.34 -11.79 -6.19
N LEU A 345 -7.00 -12.59 -7.21
CA LEU A 345 -7.99 -13.26 -8.05
C LEU A 345 -8.72 -14.38 -7.30
N THR A 346 -8.04 -15.10 -6.42
CA THR A 346 -8.65 -16.10 -5.55
C THR A 346 -9.67 -15.47 -4.60
N LEU A 347 -9.29 -14.36 -3.93
CA LEU A 347 -10.22 -13.64 -3.05
C LEU A 347 -11.43 -13.06 -3.83
N LEU A 348 -11.21 -12.58 -5.04
CA LEU A 348 -12.32 -12.16 -5.90
C LEU A 348 -13.24 -13.33 -6.29
N GLU A 349 -12.69 -14.49 -6.61
CA GLU A 349 -13.46 -15.71 -6.90
C GLU A 349 -14.29 -16.14 -5.69
N GLU A 350 -13.73 -16.11 -4.47
CA GLU A 350 -14.44 -16.36 -3.20
C GLU A 350 -15.60 -15.36 -2.99
N ILE A 351 -15.34 -14.06 -3.19
CA ILE A 351 -16.37 -13.02 -3.10
C ILE A 351 -17.53 -13.31 -4.08
N TYR A 352 -17.20 -13.70 -5.31
CA TYR A 352 -18.22 -14.02 -6.33
C TYR A 352 -18.99 -15.30 -6.04
N ASN A 353 -18.35 -16.27 -5.36
CA ASN A 353 -18.96 -17.50 -4.89
C ASN A 353 -19.71 -17.35 -3.57
N PHE A 354 -19.80 -16.11 -3.04
CA PHE A 354 -20.50 -15.78 -1.79
C PHE A 354 -19.95 -16.47 -0.55
N ASP A 355 -18.65 -16.72 -0.51
CA ASP A 355 -18.02 -17.24 0.69
C ASP A 355 -17.78 -16.09 1.70
N PHE A 356 -18.77 -15.86 2.55
CA PHE A 356 -18.71 -14.85 3.62
C PHE A 356 -18.67 -15.52 4.99
N SER A 357 -17.89 -16.58 5.10
CA SER A 357 -17.75 -17.33 6.34
C SER A 357 -17.29 -16.44 7.51
N LEU A 358 -17.69 -16.83 8.72
CA LEU A 358 -17.28 -16.14 9.95
C LEU A 358 -15.86 -16.51 10.40
N GLU A 359 -15.15 -17.28 9.61
CA GLU A 359 -13.81 -17.75 9.97
C GLU A 359 -12.84 -16.57 10.02
N LYS A 360 -12.09 -16.50 11.10
CA LYS A 360 -10.98 -15.57 11.30
C LYS A 360 -9.67 -16.34 11.25
N TYR A 361 -8.66 -15.69 10.69
CA TYR A 361 -7.30 -16.22 10.70
C TYR A 361 -6.44 -15.45 11.69
N GLU A 362 -5.82 -16.14 12.63
CA GLU A 362 -4.75 -15.64 13.49
C GLU A 362 -3.41 -16.15 12.95
N ILE A 363 -2.52 -15.24 12.59
CA ILE A 363 -1.14 -15.60 12.29
C ILE A 363 -0.37 -15.67 13.61
N GLU A 364 0.27 -16.80 13.90
CA GLU A 364 1.04 -16.97 15.12
C GLU A 364 2.12 -15.87 15.23
N ASN A 365 2.08 -15.08 16.32
CA ASN A 365 2.96 -13.94 16.62
C ASN A 365 2.74 -12.64 15.81
N ASN A 366 1.76 -12.59 14.91
CA ASN A 366 1.27 -11.34 14.34
C ASN A 366 -0.25 -11.39 14.44
N GLU A 367 -0.78 -10.57 15.33
CA GLU A 367 -2.22 -10.41 15.43
C GLU A 367 -2.69 -9.62 14.21
N TYR A 368 -3.17 -10.35 13.21
CA TYR A 368 -3.90 -9.74 12.10
C TYR A 368 -5.33 -9.54 12.57
N TYR A 369 -5.63 -8.34 13.06
CA TYR A 369 -6.95 -8.04 13.61
C TYR A 369 -7.90 -7.55 12.57
N ALA A 370 -9.08 -8.11 12.63
CA ALA A 370 -10.26 -7.33 12.37
C ALA A 370 -10.25 -6.13 13.33
N GLU A 371 -10.20 -4.90 12.80
CA GLU A 371 -10.34 -3.67 13.57
C GLU A 371 -11.47 -3.80 14.59
N LYS A 372 -11.31 -3.18 15.74
CA LYS A 372 -12.33 -3.11 16.79
C LYS A 372 -13.65 -2.66 16.19
N GLN A 373 -14.59 -3.56 16.12
CA GLN A 373 -15.87 -3.33 15.49
C GLN A 373 -16.94 -3.27 16.55
N THR A 374 -17.34 -2.07 16.87
CA THR A 374 -18.33 -1.81 17.91
C THR A 374 -19.72 -2.36 17.57
N LEU A 375 -20.11 -2.33 16.29
CA LEU A 375 -21.43 -2.80 15.86
C LEU A 375 -21.47 -4.30 15.51
N PHE A 376 -20.35 -4.89 15.15
CA PHE A 376 -20.26 -6.25 14.63
C PHE A 376 -19.31 -7.12 15.43
N ASN A 377 -19.21 -6.84 16.73
CA ASN A 377 -18.45 -7.64 17.69
C ASN A 377 -18.92 -9.10 17.79
N TYR A 378 -19.90 -9.49 17.02
CA TYR A 378 -20.43 -10.84 17.02
C TYR A 378 -19.36 -11.89 16.72
N ALA A 379 -18.40 -11.57 15.87
CA ALA A 379 -17.28 -12.46 15.58
C ALA A 379 -15.98 -12.03 16.26
N SER A 380 -15.95 -10.88 16.94
CA SER A 380 -14.75 -10.35 17.57
C SER A 380 -14.66 -10.73 19.01
N GLY A 381 -14.06 -11.83 19.30
CA GLY A 381 -13.33 -11.89 20.53
C GLY A 381 -14.05 -12.34 21.79
N THR A 382 -15.24 -12.84 21.72
CA THR A 382 -15.79 -13.56 22.86
C THR A 382 -15.34 -15.01 22.88
N ASP A 383 -14.84 -15.54 21.77
CA ASP A 383 -14.31 -16.89 21.73
C ASP A 383 -13.10 -17.04 20.80
N THR A 384 -11.91 -16.77 21.34
CA THR A 384 -10.62 -17.02 20.66
C THR A 384 -10.41 -18.49 20.26
N ARG A 385 -11.24 -19.40 20.76
CA ARG A 385 -11.21 -20.82 20.41
C ARG A 385 -11.74 -21.12 19.01
N LEU A 386 -12.50 -20.18 18.43
CA LEU A 386 -13.08 -20.33 17.08
C LEU A 386 -12.20 -19.77 15.97
N THR A 387 -11.09 -19.13 16.32
CA THR A 387 -10.15 -18.56 15.36
C THR A 387 -9.11 -19.61 15.01
N PRO A 388 -9.09 -20.15 13.78
CA PRO A 388 -8.05 -21.08 13.39
C PRO A 388 -6.70 -20.36 13.36
N LYS A 389 -5.71 -20.92 14.07
CA LYS A 389 -4.34 -20.42 14.04
C LYS A 389 -3.65 -20.96 12.80
N VAL A 390 -3.39 -20.09 11.84
CA VAL A 390 -2.65 -20.47 10.65
C VAL A 390 -1.16 -20.27 10.91
N LYS A 391 -0.40 -21.36 10.73
CA LYS A 391 1.06 -21.34 10.85
C LYS A 391 1.69 -21.37 9.47
N VAL A 392 2.62 -20.46 9.25
CA VAL A 392 3.54 -20.62 8.14
C VAL A 392 4.59 -21.65 8.52
N GLU A 393 4.63 -22.74 7.77
CA GLU A 393 5.51 -23.89 8.02
C GLU A 393 7.00 -23.51 7.88
N TYR A 394 7.28 -22.56 6.98
CA TYR A 394 8.62 -22.09 6.65
C TYR A 394 8.79 -20.60 7.00
N LYS A 395 10.00 -20.20 7.39
CA LYS A 395 10.32 -18.80 7.74
C LYS A 395 11.60 -18.33 7.06
N GLY A 396 11.69 -17.01 6.87
CA GLY A 396 12.90 -16.38 6.38
C GLY A 396 13.37 -16.90 5.01
N LYS A 397 14.59 -17.42 4.95
CA LYS A 397 15.21 -17.91 3.70
C LYS A 397 14.50 -19.14 3.12
N GLU A 398 14.03 -20.06 3.95
CA GLU A 398 13.31 -21.27 3.50
C GLU A 398 11.97 -20.91 2.86
N LEU A 399 11.22 -20.00 3.48
CA LEU A 399 9.98 -19.50 2.92
C LEU A 399 10.21 -18.80 1.57
N ARG A 400 11.27 -17.98 1.49
CA ARG A 400 11.66 -17.34 0.23
C ARG A 400 11.96 -18.36 -0.86
N GLN A 401 12.75 -19.38 -0.56
CA GLN A 401 13.07 -20.45 -1.52
C GLN A 401 11.81 -21.17 -1.99
N LYS A 402 10.90 -21.51 -1.07
CA LYS A 402 9.63 -22.15 -1.42
C LYS A 402 8.78 -21.28 -2.38
N ILE A 403 8.61 -19.99 -2.08
CA ILE A 403 7.80 -19.09 -2.91
C ILE A 403 8.43 -18.89 -4.28
N LEU A 404 9.74 -18.80 -4.35
CA LEU A 404 10.50 -18.57 -5.58
C LEU A 404 10.81 -19.85 -6.36
N GLY A 405 10.35 -21.01 -5.88
CA GLY A 405 10.57 -22.30 -6.56
C GLY A 405 12.02 -22.74 -6.60
N LYS A 406 12.83 -22.38 -5.59
CA LYS A 406 14.27 -22.68 -5.48
C LYS A 406 14.56 -23.73 -4.43
#